data_5f7268977af7a14faef1e4bbdfb94ff2
#
_entry.id   5f7268977af7a14faef1e4bbdfb94ff2
#
_cell.length_a   1.000
_cell.length_b   1.000
_cell.length_c   1.000
_cell.angle_alpha   90.00
_cell.angle_beta   90.00
_cell.angle_gamma   90.00
#
_symmetry.space_group_name_H-M   'P 1'
#
loop_
_entity.id
_entity.type
_entity.pdbx_description
1 polymer ?
#
loop_
_entity_poly.entity_id
_entity_poly.type
_entity_poly.pdbx_seq_one_letter_code
_entity_poly.pdbx_strand_id
1 'polypeptide(L)'
;MPGATVVDTGHTSRDGYDMLVAAYGPGAAGPAYVTVSAANAQAVIDTAMKTPNVVDARIVAPPAGSGRVVVRVIPGTAIDNSKTSDMVGALRTSLHTAAPDALVGGPAAQNHDLTGVLTGRAPVAILVITIVAFLLLLTVFRSLVLALSSIVLNFISVAASFGFATLVFQHGWGASLIGIHPQGFVDAWAPLFFFALLFGLSMDYQLFLLAAIRERYDETGDTQLAIRDGIARTGRPITNAALIMIVVFIAFGVTGPIPPTELGVTLA
;
A
#
# COMPACT_ATOMS: atom_id res chain seq x y z
N MET A 1 5.26 1.24 -5.91
CA MET A 1 6.34 0.99 -4.93
C MET A 1 7.15 2.26 -4.80
N PRO A 2 7.57 2.62 -3.60
CA PRO A 2 8.42 3.77 -3.41
C PRO A 2 9.76 3.54 -4.12
N GLY A 3 10.31 4.61 -4.67
CA GLY A 3 11.68 4.62 -5.17
C GLY A 3 12.70 4.61 -4.03
N ALA A 4 13.98 4.80 -4.32
CA ALA A 4 15.03 4.93 -3.30
C ALA A 4 14.84 6.15 -2.37
N THR A 5 13.87 7.02 -2.68
CA THR A 5 13.52 8.21 -1.89
C THR A 5 12.91 7.90 -0.51
N VAL A 6 12.54 6.64 -0.25
CA VAL A 6 12.12 6.18 1.09
C VAL A 6 13.28 6.08 2.09
N VAL A 7 14.52 6.09 1.60
CA VAL A 7 15.71 6.08 2.43
C VAL A 7 16.18 7.52 2.61
N ASP A 8 16.50 7.89 3.84
CA ASP A 8 16.98 9.23 4.17
C ASP A 8 18.31 9.55 3.47
N THR A 9 18.55 10.85 3.28
CA THR A 9 19.84 11.37 2.77
C THR A 9 20.98 10.99 3.71
N GLY A 10 22.17 10.73 3.13
CA GLY A 10 23.33 10.30 3.88
C GLY A 10 23.53 8.78 3.97
N HIS A 11 22.60 8.00 3.41
CA HIS A 11 22.81 6.57 3.18
C HIS A 11 23.39 6.34 1.79
N THR A 12 24.36 5.46 1.67
CA THR A 12 25.07 5.17 0.40
C THR A 12 24.13 4.75 -0.74
N SER A 13 23.05 4.04 -0.44
CA SER A 13 22.01 3.67 -1.42
C SER A 13 21.25 4.87 -1.95
N ARG A 14 20.97 5.86 -1.08
CA ARG A 14 20.31 7.10 -1.47
C ARG A 14 21.25 8.00 -2.26
N ASP A 15 22.48 8.14 -1.81
CA ASP A 15 23.48 8.95 -2.52
C ASP A 15 23.75 8.39 -3.93
N GLY A 16 23.84 7.05 -4.06
CA GLY A 16 23.98 6.40 -5.36
C GLY A 16 22.79 6.62 -6.28
N TYR A 17 21.57 6.60 -5.73
CA TYR A 17 20.36 6.93 -6.48
C TYR A 17 20.36 8.40 -6.94
N ASP A 18 20.68 9.33 -6.05
CA ASP A 18 20.68 10.76 -6.35
C ASP A 18 21.74 11.09 -7.41
N MET A 19 22.93 10.46 -7.35
CA MET A 19 23.95 10.56 -8.41
C MET A 19 23.47 10.01 -9.75
N LEU A 20 22.77 8.87 -9.74
CA LEU A 20 22.21 8.27 -10.96
C LEU A 20 21.15 9.20 -11.59
N VAL A 21 20.26 9.74 -10.76
CA VAL A 21 19.22 10.66 -11.20
C VAL A 21 19.80 11.98 -11.72
N ALA A 22 20.83 12.52 -11.07
CA ALA A 22 21.51 13.73 -11.51
C ALA A 22 22.22 13.53 -12.86
N ALA A 23 22.80 12.36 -13.11
CA ALA A 23 23.53 12.06 -14.34
C ALA A 23 22.63 11.66 -15.52
N TYR A 24 21.55 10.91 -15.26
CA TYR A 24 20.78 10.25 -16.31
C TYR A 24 19.26 10.55 -16.25
N GLY A 25 18.82 11.40 -15.34
CA GLY A 25 17.43 11.78 -15.17
C GLY A 25 16.63 10.84 -14.24
N PRO A 26 15.44 11.28 -13.79
CA PRO A 26 14.67 10.64 -12.74
C PRO A 26 14.18 9.23 -13.08
N GLY A 27 13.99 8.92 -14.35
CA GLY A 27 13.55 7.59 -14.79
C GLY A 27 14.64 6.55 -14.92
N ALA A 28 15.92 6.95 -14.84
CA ALA A 28 17.05 6.04 -15.06
C ALA A 28 17.12 4.88 -14.06
N ALA A 29 16.64 5.11 -12.84
CA ALA A 29 16.61 4.09 -11.78
C ALA A 29 15.43 3.10 -11.91
N GLY A 30 14.43 3.41 -12.75
CA GLY A 30 13.22 2.60 -12.92
C GLY A 30 12.87 2.33 -14.38
N PRO A 31 13.76 1.74 -15.21
CA PRO A 31 13.48 1.48 -16.61
C PRO A 31 12.42 0.39 -16.79
N ALA A 32 11.72 0.44 -17.93
CA ALA A 32 11.02 -0.72 -18.46
C ALA A 32 11.95 -1.49 -19.41
N TYR A 33 11.78 -2.79 -19.47
CA TYR A 33 12.48 -3.67 -20.40
C TYR A 33 11.47 -4.35 -21.32
N VAL A 34 11.72 -4.27 -22.62
CA VAL A 34 10.90 -4.94 -23.63
C VAL A 34 11.70 -6.05 -24.25
N THR A 35 11.26 -7.29 -24.07
CA THR A 35 11.85 -8.47 -24.72
C THR A 35 11.08 -8.76 -26.00
N VAL A 36 11.78 -8.83 -27.12
CA VAL A 36 11.19 -8.97 -28.45
C VAL A 36 12.13 -9.76 -29.38
N SER A 37 11.61 -10.31 -30.49
CA SER A 37 12.47 -10.87 -31.55
C SER A 37 13.39 -9.82 -32.15
N ALA A 38 14.60 -10.21 -32.56
CA ALA A 38 15.56 -9.30 -33.17
C ALA A 38 15.00 -8.57 -34.41
N ALA A 39 14.10 -9.24 -35.16
CA ALA A 39 13.45 -8.66 -36.35
C ALA A 39 12.53 -7.46 -36.01
N ASN A 40 11.88 -7.47 -34.85
CA ASN A 40 10.94 -6.44 -34.41
C ASN A 40 11.57 -5.39 -33.47
N ALA A 41 12.88 -5.49 -33.20
CA ALA A 41 13.54 -4.59 -32.25
C ALA A 41 13.44 -3.11 -32.62
N GLN A 42 13.60 -2.78 -33.92
CA GLN A 42 13.50 -1.39 -34.38
C GLN A 42 12.06 -0.86 -34.25
N ALA A 43 11.06 -1.68 -34.56
CA ALA A 43 9.65 -1.29 -34.40
C ALA A 43 9.33 -0.99 -32.92
N VAL A 44 9.91 -1.73 -31.98
CA VAL A 44 9.78 -1.48 -30.54
C VAL A 44 10.40 -0.13 -30.17
N ILE A 45 11.62 0.17 -30.65
CA ILE A 45 12.30 1.44 -30.37
C ILE A 45 11.47 2.61 -30.91
N ASP A 46 11.03 2.54 -32.16
CA ASP A 46 10.28 3.60 -32.83
C ASP A 46 8.92 3.84 -32.14
N THR A 47 8.28 2.78 -31.67
CA THR A 47 7.02 2.85 -30.91
C THR A 47 7.24 3.43 -29.52
N ALA A 48 8.29 2.97 -28.85
CA ALA A 48 8.65 3.47 -27.52
C ALA A 48 8.96 4.97 -27.53
N MET A 49 9.74 5.44 -28.51
CA MET A 49 10.10 6.85 -28.63
C MET A 49 8.91 7.78 -28.95
N LYS A 50 7.81 7.22 -29.47
CA LYS A 50 6.54 7.94 -29.69
C LYS A 50 5.60 7.88 -28.46
N THR A 51 5.90 7.02 -27.50
CA THR A 51 5.08 6.87 -26.30
C THR A 51 5.32 8.04 -25.35
N PRO A 52 4.28 8.69 -24.82
CA PRO A 52 4.44 9.78 -23.88
C PRO A 52 5.27 9.37 -22.67
N ASN A 53 6.10 10.31 -22.17
CA ASN A 53 6.99 10.11 -21.02
C ASN A 53 8.14 9.10 -21.26
N VAL A 54 8.48 8.77 -22.48
CA VAL A 54 9.71 8.04 -22.83
C VAL A 54 10.78 9.03 -23.23
N VAL A 55 11.98 8.93 -22.66
CA VAL A 55 13.14 9.80 -22.97
C VAL A 55 14.19 9.07 -23.79
N ASP A 56 14.29 7.76 -23.63
CA ASP A 56 15.30 6.94 -24.32
C ASP A 56 14.81 5.51 -24.48
N ALA A 57 15.12 4.90 -25.63
CA ALA A 57 14.86 3.50 -25.90
C ALA A 57 16.01 2.93 -26.73
N ARG A 58 16.71 1.94 -26.17
CA ARG A 58 17.87 1.32 -26.85
C ARG A 58 17.98 -0.17 -26.55
N ILE A 59 18.55 -0.90 -27.50
CA ILE A 59 18.88 -2.29 -27.30
C ILE A 59 20.00 -2.39 -26.25
N VAL A 60 19.79 -3.23 -25.22
CA VAL A 60 20.85 -3.71 -24.33
C VAL A 60 21.34 -5.05 -24.86
N ALA A 61 22.61 -5.43 -24.53
CA ALA A 61 23.25 -6.60 -25.09
C ALA A 61 22.33 -7.83 -25.06
N PRO A 62 22.08 -8.48 -26.21
CA PRO A 62 21.19 -9.64 -26.27
C PRO A 62 21.83 -10.81 -25.53
N PRO A 63 21.02 -11.67 -24.89
CA PRO A 63 21.51 -12.95 -24.42
C PRO A 63 21.98 -13.80 -25.62
N ALA A 64 23.20 -14.33 -25.54
CA ALA A 64 23.78 -15.12 -26.61
C ALA A 64 22.86 -16.30 -26.98
N GLY A 65 22.52 -16.44 -28.25
CA GLY A 65 21.83 -17.60 -28.81
C GLY A 65 20.31 -17.64 -28.69
N SER A 66 19.62 -16.61 -28.11
CA SER A 66 18.16 -16.65 -27.89
C SER A 66 17.30 -16.19 -29.08
N GLY A 67 17.88 -15.58 -30.11
CA GLY A 67 17.12 -14.93 -31.20
C GLY A 67 16.24 -13.75 -30.75
N ARG A 68 16.24 -13.42 -29.47
CA ARG A 68 15.53 -12.29 -28.86
C ARG A 68 16.49 -11.22 -28.38
N VAL A 69 16.02 -10.01 -28.35
CA VAL A 69 16.75 -8.84 -27.83
C VAL A 69 15.95 -8.20 -26.71
N VAL A 70 16.64 -7.44 -25.87
CA VAL A 70 16.02 -6.62 -24.81
C VAL A 70 16.21 -5.16 -25.16
N VAL A 71 15.13 -4.44 -25.27
CA VAL A 71 15.11 -2.97 -25.41
C VAL A 71 14.86 -2.37 -24.03
N ARG A 72 15.79 -1.54 -23.55
CA ARG A 72 15.62 -0.75 -22.34
C ARG A 72 14.92 0.56 -22.71
N VAL A 73 13.81 0.84 -22.03
CA VAL A 73 13.01 2.06 -22.17
C VAL A 73 13.11 2.87 -20.90
N ILE A 74 13.60 4.09 -20.98
CA ILE A 74 13.79 4.99 -19.83
C ILE A 74 12.64 5.99 -19.80
N PRO A 75 11.84 6.00 -18.70
CA PRO A 75 10.82 7.03 -18.52
C PRO A 75 11.43 8.39 -18.20
N GLY A 76 10.68 9.46 -18.47
CA GLY A 76 11.08 10.83 -18.13
C GLY A 76 10.83 11.21 -16.67
N THR A 77 10.10 10.36 -15.93
CA THR A 77 9.75 10.57 -14.53
C THR A 77 10.16 9.38 -13.67
N ALA A 78 10.26 9.59 -12.36
CA ALA A 78 10.60 8.53 -11.41
C ALA A 78 9.58 7.39 -11.42
N ILE A 79 9.98 6.22 -10.89
CA ILE A 79 9.20 4.98 -10.93
C ILE A 79 7.86 5.07 -10.17
N ASP A 80 7.80 5.89 -9.14
CA ASP A 80 6.64 6.15 -8.30
C ASP A 80 5.63 7.16 -8.90
N ASN A 81 6.01 7.84 -9.97
CA ASN A 81 5.16 8.82 -10.63
C ASN A 81 4.09 8.13 -11.49
N SER A 82 2.84 8.64 -11.43
CA SER A 82 1.72 8.13 -12.23
C SER A 82 2.00 8.13 -13.72
N LYS A 83 2.73 9.16 -14.24
CA LYS A 83 3.12 9.24 -15.65
C LYS A 83 3.98 8.06 -16.12
N THR A 84 4.80 7.49 -15.23
CA THR A 84 5.58 6.26 -15.53
C THR A 84 4.65 5.06 -15.64
N SER A 85 3.65 4.95 -14.77
CA SER A 85 2.62 3.92 -14.85
C SER A 85 1.80 4.04 -16.14
N ASP A 86 1.35 5.25 -16.48
CA ASP A 86 0.59 5.52 -17.70
C ASP A 86 1.41 5.20 -18.97
N MET A 87 2.71 5.54 -18.94
CA MET A 87 3.65 5.16 -20.01
C MET A 87 3.69 3.66 -20.25
N VAL A 88 3.76 2.85 -19.20
CA VAL A 88 3.79 1.38 -19.33
C VAL A 88 2.50 0.87 -19.96
N GLY A 89 1.34 1.38 -19.56
CA GLY A 89 0.04 1.04 -20.15
C GLY A 89 -0.04 1.41 -21.64
N ALA A 90 0.35 2.64 -21.97
CA ALA A 90 0.39 3.14 -23.36
C ALA A 90 1.38 2.34 -24.22
N LEU A 91 2.56 2.05 -23.69
CA LEU A 91 3.58 1.25 -24.38
C LEU A 91 3.06 -0.16 -24.72
N ARG A 92 2.44 -0.85 -23.77
CA ARG A 92 1.85 -2.18 -24.00
C ARG A 92 0.77 -2.14 -25.07
N THR A 93 -0.12 -1.14 -25.00
CA THR A 93 -1.20 -0.98 -25.98
C THR A 93 -0.64 -0.75 -27.39
N SER A 94 0.35 0.13 -27.54
CA SER A 94 0.98 0.45 -28.82
C SER A 94 1.79 -0.73 -29.39
N LEU A 95 2.52 -1.45 -28.53
CA LEU A 95 3.31 -2.62 -28.93
C LEU A 95 2.46 -3.82 -29.31
N HIS A 96 1.24 -3.97 -28.78
CA HIS A 96 0.33 -5.04 -29.18
C HIS A 96 0.08 -5.06 -30.69
N THR A 97 0.08 -3.89 -31.34
CA THR A 97 -0.10 -3.77 -32.79
C THR A 97 1.22 -3.77 -33.54
N ALA A 98 2.24 -3.04 -33.02
CA ALA A 98 3.50 -2.81 -33.74
C ALA A 98 4.48 -4.01 -33.66
N ALA A 99 4.46 -4.74 -32.54
CA ALA A 99 5.32 -5.90 -32.29
C ALA A 99 4.58 -6.90 -31.35
N PRO A 100 3.69 -7.74 -31.89
CA PRO A 100 2.82 -8.61 -31.07
C PRO A 100 3.56 -9.63 -30.18
N ASP A 101 4.82 -9.92 -30.50
CA ASP A 101 5.70 -10.80 -29.74
C ASP A 101 6.49 -10.09 -28.61
N ALA A 102 6.29 -8.76 -28.45
CA ALA A 102 6.95 -7.96 -27.45
C ALA A 102 6.30 -8.16 -26.07
N LEU A 103 7.16 -8.37 -25.06
CA LEU A 103 6.77 -8.48 -23.66
C LEU A 103 7.41 -7.36 -22.83
N VAL A 104 6.58 -6.57 -22.14
CA VAL A 104 7.02 -5.44 -21.33
C VAL A 104 7.13 -5.86 -19.87
N GLY A 105 8.32 -5.77 -19.31
CA GLY A 105 8.65 -6.09 -17.91
C GLY A 105 9.58 -5.06 -17.29
N GLY A 106 10.26 -5.42 -16.22
CA GLY A 106 11.20 -4.57 -15.50
C GLY A 106 10.55 -3.73 -14.40
N PRO A 107 11.34 -2.91 -13.66
CA PRO A 107 10.85 -2.19 -12.47
C PRO A 107 9.62 -1.32 -12.72
N ALA A 108 9.59 -0.52 -13.79
CA ALA A 108 8.44 0.31 -14.13
C ALA A 108 7.17 -0.52 -14.37
N ALA A 109 7.29 -1.62 -15.13
CA ALA A 109 6.16 -2.51 -15.41
C ALA A 109 5.69 -3.26 -14.16
N GLN A 110 6.61 -3.73 -13.31
CA GLN A 110 6.27 -4.37 -12.03
C GLN A 110 5.49 -3.42 -11.13
N ASN A 111 5.93 -2.15 -11.04
CA ASN A 111 5.23 -1.16 -10.23
C ASN A 111 3.83 -0.86 -10.77
N HIS A 112 3.68 -0.73 -12.09
CA HIS A 112 2.38 -0.56 -12.76
C HIS A 112 1.45 -1.74 -12.46
N ASP A 113 1.91 -2.97 -12.69
CA ASP A 113 1.12 -4.19 -12.52
C ASP A 113 0.73 -4.40 -11.05
N LEU A 114 1.68 -4.22 -10.12
CA LEU A 114 1.41 -4.37 -8.70
C LEU A 114 0.38 -3.34 -8.20
N THR A 115 0.56 -2.08 -8.60
CA THR A 115 -0.40 -1.02 -8.25
C THR A 115 -1.78 -1.33 -8.83
N GLY A 116 -1.87 -1.76 -10.09
CA GLY A 116 -3.12 -2.15 -10.73
C GLY A 116 -3.82 -3.33 -10.05
N VAL A 117 -3.06 -4.36 -9.65
CA VAL A 117 -3.61 -5.52 -8.91
C VAL A 117 -4.09 -5.12 -7.52
N LEU A 118 -3.28 -4.35 -6.79
CA LEU A 118 -3.62 -3.93 -5.42
C LEU A 118 -4.85 -3.03 -5.41
N THR A 119 -4.86 -1.98 -6.23
CA THR A 119 -6.00 -1.05 -6.28
C THR A 119 -7.26 -1.69 -6.85
N GLY A 120 -7.13 -2.52 -7.89
CA GLY A 120 -8.26 -3.18 -8.51
C GLY A 120 -8.90 -4.27 -7.64
N ARG A 121 -8.12 -4.96 -6.80
CA ARG A 121 -8.61 -6.04 -5.94
C ARG A 121 -8.88 -5.62 -4.50
N ALA A 122 -8.41 -4.45 -4.06
CA ALA A 122 -8.64 -3.96 -2.70
C ALA A 122 -10.13 -3.91 -2.32
N PRO A 123 -11.07 -3.42 -3.15
CA PRO A 123 -12.48 -3.41 -2.78
C PRO A 123 -13.05 -4.80 -2.51
N VAL A 124 -12.65 -5.79 -3.32
CA VAL A 124 -13.08 -7.19 -3.14
C VAL A 124 -12.51 -7.78 -1.86
N ALA A 125 -11.23 -7.53 -1.56
CA ALA A 125 -10.59 -8.00 -0.34
C ALA A 125 -11.25 -7.37 0.90
N ILE A 126 -11.50 -6.07 0.90
CA ILE A 126 -12.21 -5.35 1.96
C ILE A 126 -13.60 -5.94 2.17
N LEU A 127 -14.34 -6.19 1.09
CA LEU A 127 -15.68 -6.78 1.15
C LEU A 127 -15.65 -8.19 1.77
N VAL A 128 -14.73 -9.04 1.34
CA VAL A 128 -14.59 -10.41 1.87
C VAL A 128 -14.25 -10.37 3.36
N ILE A 129 -13.29 -9.55 3.78
CA ILE A 129 -12.93 -9.39 5.20
C ILE A 129 -14.17 -8.93 6.00
N THR A 130 -14.88 -7.94 5.51
CA THR A 130 -16.08 -7.40 6.16
C THR A 130 -17.20 -8.45 6.28
N ILE A 131 -17.46 -9.22 5.23
CA ILE A 131 -18.49 -10.28 5.23
C ILE A 131 -18.11 -11.37 6.25
N VAL A 132 -16.87 -11.85 6.24
CA VAL A 132 -16.41 -12.87 7.18
C VAL A 132 -16.55 -12.37 8.61
N ALA A 133 -16.12 -11.16 8.88
CA ALA A 133 -16.24 -10.52 10.18
C ALA A 133 -17.70 -10.37 10.63
N PHE A 134 -18.56 -9.93 9.73
CA PHE A 134 -19.99 -9.78 9.99
C PHE A 134 -20.64 -11.14 10.34
N LEU A 135 -20.36 -12.19 9.56
CA LEU A 135 -20.90 -13.52 9.80
C LEU A 135 -20.40 -14.09 11.13
N LEU A 136 -19.13 -13.86 11.47
CA LEU A 136 -18.56 -14.25 12.77
C LEU A 136 -19.30 -13.56 13.92
N LEU A 137 -19.46 -12.23 13.87
CA LEU A 137 -20.20 -11.48 14.89
C LEU A 137 -21.65 -11.94 14.99
N LEU A 138 -22.30 -12.16 13.85
CA LEU A 138 -23.70 -12.60 13.80
C LEU A 138 -23.87 -13.99 14.46
N THR A 139 -22.93 -14.92 14.22
CA THR A 139 -22.98 -16.26 14.84
C THR A 139 -22.70 -16.23 16.33
N VAL A 140 -21.73 -15.42 16.77
CA VAL A 140 -21.35 -15.29 18.18
C VAL A 140 -22.42 -14.59 19.00
N PHE A 141 -22.90 -13.42 18.52
CA PHE A 141 -23.84 -12.60 19.30
C PHE A 141 -25.31 -12.89 18.97
N ARG A 142 -25.61 -13.59 17.88
CA ARG A 142 -26.98 -13.87 17.41
C ARG A 142 -27.84 -12.62 17.36
N SER A 143 -27.25 -11.46 17.03
CA SER A 143 -27.88 -10.16 16.96
C SER A 143 -27.40 -9.40 15.72
N LEU A 144 -28.33 -9.14 14.81
CA LEU A 144 -28.06 -8.38 13.59
C LEU A 144 -27.65 -6.93 13.91
N VAL A 145 -28.28 -6.33 14.91
CA VAL A 145 -28.03 -4.94 15.30
C VAL A 145 -26.62 -4.80 15.87
N LEU A 146 -26.20 -5.72 16.76
CA LEU A 146 -24.84 -5.71 17.30
C LEU A 146 -23.78 -5.95 16.23
N ALA A 147 -24.00 -6.92 15.34
CA ALA A 147 -23.07 -7.21 14.26
C ALA A 147 -22.92 -6.00 13.31
N LEU A 148 -24.03 -5.39 12.89
CA LEU A 148 -24.00 -4.25 11.98
C LEU A 148 -23.39 -2.99 12.60
N SER A 149 -23.78 -2.65 13.84
CA SER A 149 -23.21 -1.49 14.54
C SER A 149 -21.72 -1.66 14.79
N SER A 150 -21.25 -2.87 15.10
CA SER A 150 -19.83 -3.18 15.26
C SER A 150 -19.03 -2.94 13.97
N ILE A 151 -19.54 -3.39 12.84
CA ILE A 151 -18.92 -3.16 11.54
C ILE A 151 -18.87 -1.66 11.22
N VAL A 152 -19.96 -0.93 11.40
CA VAL A 152 -20.01 0.52 11.14
C VAL A 152 -19.02 1.28 12.01
N LEU A 153 -18.97 1.00 13.31
CA LEU A 153 -18.01 1.64 14.23
C LEU A 153 -16.57 1.33 13.84
N ASN A 154 -16.30 0.10 13.41
CA ASN A 154 -14.96 -0.29 12.95
C ASN A 154 -14.56 0.46 11.68
N PHE A 155 -15.46 0.60 10.70
CA PHE A 155 -15.20 1.42 9.51
C PHE A 155 -14.93 2.89 9.85
N ILE A 156 -15.65 3.46 10.83
CA ILE A 156 -15.40 4.84 11.29
C ILE A 156 -13.99 4.96 11.88
N SER A 157 -13.56 4.00 12.71
CA SER A 157 -12.22 3.98 13.30
C SER A 157 -11.14 3.87 12.22
N VAL A 158 -11.31 2.96 11.27
CA VAL A 158 -10.38 2.80 10.13
C VAL A 158 -10.34 4.07 9.29
N ALA A 159 -11.49 4.67 8.97
CA ALA A 159 -11.54 5.91 8.21
C ALA A 159 -10.86 7.08 8.92
N ALA A 160 -10.99 7.17 10.26
CA ALA A 160 -10.29 8.18 11.05
C ALA A 160 -8.76 8.00 11.00
N SER A 161 -8.26 6.77 11.14
CA SER A 161 -6.83 6.46 11.03
C SER A 161 -6.28 6.78 9.64
N PHE A 162 -6.99 6.39 8.57
CA PHE A 162 -6.60 6.75 7.20
C PHE A 162 -6.65 8.25 6.94
N GLY A 163 -7.67 8.94 7.47
CA GLY A 163 -7.76 10.40 7.40
C GLY A 163 -6.55 11.07 8.04
N PHE A 164 -6.15 10.60 9.22
CA PHE A 164 -4.95 11.09 9.91
C PHE A 164 -3.68 10.80 9.12
N ALA A 165 -3.49 9.57 8.64
CA ALA A 165 -2.35 9.20 7.79
C ALA A 165 -2.25 10.10 6.54
N THR A 166 -3.37 10.35 5.86
CA THR A 166 -3.42 11.25 4.71
C THR A 166 -3.00 12.68 5.05
N LEU A 167 -3.47 13.21 6.18
CA LEU A 167 -3.08 14.55 6.66
C LEU A 167 -1.58 14.64 6.94
N VAL A 168 -0.98 13.63 7.54
CA VAL A 168 0.45 13.62 7.87
C VAL A 168 1.30 13.39 6.60
N PHE A 169 1.05 12.30 5.85
CA PHE A 169 1.96 11.86 4.77
C PHE A 169 1.71 12.56 3.43
N GLN A 170 0.47 12.95 3.12
CA GLN A 170 0.18 13.66 1.87
C GLN A 170 0.22 15.18 2.04
N HIS A 171 -0.32 15.71 3.14
CA HIS A 171 -0.41 17.15 3.35
C HIS A 171 0.68 17.70 4.28
N GLY A 172 1.48 16.83 4.91
CA GLY A 172 2.58 17.23 5.78
C GLY A 172 2.17 17.82 7.13
N TRP A 173 0.90 17.65 7.53
CA TRP A 173 0.39 18.23 8.76
C TRP A 173 1.02 17.52 9.98
N GLY A 174 1.78 18.28 10.78
CA GLY A 174 2.50 17.72 11.93
C GLY A 174 3.73 16.87 11.58
N ALA A 175 4.05 16.64 10.31
CA ALA A 175 5.17 15.81 9.89
C ALA A 175 6.52 16.29 10.44
N SER A 176 6.72 17.62 10.52
CA SER A 176 7.93 18.23 11.08
C SER A 176 8.11 17.96 12.58
N LEU A 177 7.03 17.73 13.34
CA LEU A 177 7.11 17.44 14.78
C LEU A 177 7.68 16.04 15.05
N ILE A 178 7.49 15.13 14.12
CA ILE A 178 7.94 13.72 14.20
C ILE A 178 9.11 13.42 13.25
N GLY A 179 9.69 14.48 12.64
CA GLY A 179 10.88 14.36 11.79
C GLY A 179 10.64 13.66 10.45
N ILE A 180 9.39 13.59 9.97
CA ILE A 180 9.03 12.95 8.71
C ILE A 180 9.07 13.95 7.57
N HIS A 181 9.64 13.56 6.44
CA HIS A 181 9.56 14.28 5.18
C HIS A 181 8.40 13.72 4.34
N PRO A 182 7.28 14.48 4.18
CA PRO A 182 6.12 14.01 3.43
C PRO A 182 6.51 13.71 1.98
N GLN A 183 6.14 12.53 1.48
CA GLN A 183 6.39 12.15 0.08
C GLN A 183 5.28 12.61 -0.86
N GLY A 184 4.15 13.08 -0.34
CA GLY A 184 3.00 13.50 -1.13
C GLY A 184 2.11 12.36 -1.63
N PHE A 185 2.42 11.11 -1.27
CA PHE A 185 1.61 9.94 -1.59
C PHE A 185 1.70 8.88 -0.48
N VAL A 186 0.79 7.93 -0.51
CA VAL A 186 0.80 6.71 0.32
C VAL A 186 1.00 5.51 -0.62
N ASP A 187 1.81 4.56 -0.22
CA ASP A 187 2.11 3.39 -1.03
C ASP A 187 0.86 2.58 -1.39
N ALA A 188 0.77 2.06 -2.61
CA ALA A 188 -0.40 1.34 -3.13
C ALA A 188 -0.78 0.09 -2.32
N TRP A 189 0.18 -0.55 -1.63
CA TRP A 189 -0.06 -1.70 -0.76
C TRP A 189 -0.58 -1.31 0.63
N ALA A 190 -0.23 -0.09 1.10
CA ALA A 190 -0.50 0.36 2.46
C ALA A 190 -1.99 0.40 2.80
N PRO A 191 -2.90 0.93 1.94
CA PRO A 191 -4.32 0.97 2.27
C PRO A 191 -4.91 -0.40 2.58
N LEU A 192 -4.62 -1.42 1.77
CA LEU A 192 -5.16 -2.75 1.99
C LEU A 192 -4.57 -3.41 3.25
N PHE A 193 -3.27 -3.27 3.44
CA PHE A 193 -2.57 -3.84 4.59
C PHE A 193 -2.99 -3.18 5.90
N PHE A 194 -3.03 -1.85 5.94
CA PHE A 194 -3.48 -1.11 7.12
C PHE A 194 -4.95 -1.35 7.42
N PHE A 195 -5.80 -1.44 6.39
CA PHE A 195 -7.19 -1.83 6.59
C PHE A 195 -7.28 -3.18 7.30
N ALA A 196 -6.59 -4.20 6.80
CA ALA A 196 -6.64 -5.54 7.38
C ALA A 196 -6.17 -5.56 8.84
N LEU A 197 -5.07 -4.84 9.15
CA LEU A 197 -4.54 -4.75 10.51
C LEU A 197 -5.46 -3.95 11.43
N LEU A 198 -5.85 -2.73 11.07
CA LEU A 198 -6.72 -1.88 11.88
C LEU A 198 -8.06 -2.54 12.12
N PHE A 199 -8.66 -3.08 11.07
CA PHE A 199 -9.95 -3.76 11.15
C PHE A 199 -9.88 -4.99 12.05
N GLY A 200 -8.85 -5.83 11.89
CA GLY A 200 -8.65 -7.02 12.72
C GLY A 200 -8.41 -6.67 14.19
N LEU A 201 -7.44 -5.79 14.47
CA LEU A 201 -7.11 -5.38 15.83
C LEU A 201 -8.30 -4.74 16.55
N SER A 202 -9.01 -3.82 15.89
CA SER A 202 -10.19 -3.17 16.46
C SER A 202 -11.29 -4.18 16.75
N MET A 203 -11.49 -5.15 15.85
CA MET A 203 -12.52 -6.16 15.99
C MET A 203 -12.28 -7.13 17.14
N ASP A 204 -11.03 -7.55 17.35
CA ASP A 204 -10.67 -8.49 18.41
C ASP A 204 -10.99 -7.90 19.80
N TYR A 205 -10.66 -6.64 20.05
CA TYR A 205 -10.98 -5.99 21.34
C TYR A 205 -12.47 -5.72 21.49
N GLN A 206 -13.16 -5.37 20.41
CA GLN A 206 -14.61 -5.18 20.43
C GLN A 206 -15.33 -6.50 20.74
N LEU A 207 -14.90 -7.61 20.12
CA LEU A 207 -15.44 -8.94 20.39
C LEU A 207 -15.24 -9.34 21.84
N PHE A 208 -14.06 -9.08 22.40
CA PHE A 208 -13.75 -9.36 23.80
C PHE A 208 -14.64 -8.58 24.78
N LEU A 209 -14.84 -7.27 24.52
CA LEU A 209 -15.72 -6.42 25.32
C LEU A 209 -17.19 -6.88 25.23
N LEU A 210 -17.67 -7.10 24.01
CA LEU A 210 -19.08 -7.49 23.79
C LEU A 210 -19.38 -8.89 24.36
N ALA A 211 -18.42 -9.81 24.31
CA ALA A 211 -18.57 -11.13 24.91
C ALA A 211 -18.75 -11.04 26.45
N ALA A 212 -17.94 -10.21 27.11
CA ALA A 212 -18.06 -9.99 28.56
C ALA A 212 -19.40 -9.32 28.95
N ILE A 213 -19.86 -8.35 28.14
CA ILE A 213 -21.17 -7.73 28.34
C ILE A 213 -22.29 -8.75 28.14
N ARG A 214 -22.20 -9.58 27.11
CA ARG A 214 -23.20 -10.61 26.81
C ARG A 214 -23.29 -11.66 27.90
N GLU A 215 -22.16 -12.18 28.37
CA GLU A 215 -22.09 -13.13 29.50
C GLU A 215 -22.82 -12.57 30.71
N ARG A 216 -22.55 -11.30 31.06
CA ARG A 216 -23.16 -10.65 32.20
C ARG A 216 -24.66 -10.38 32.02
N TYR A 217 -25.07 -10.06 30.79
CA TYR A 217 -26.50 -9.90 30.47
C TYR A 217 -27.27 -11.22 30.58
N ASP A 218 -26.68 -12.33 30.13
CA ASP A 218 -27.31 -13.65 30.21
C ASP A 218 -27.48 -14.11 31.67
N GLU A 219 -26.62 -13.65 32.62
CA GLU A 219 -26.74 -13.92 34.05
C GLU A 219 -27.78 -13.03 34.76
N THR A 220 -27.89 -11.75 34.38
CA THR A 220 -28.62 -10.75 35.16
C THR A 220 -29.94 -10.29 34.54
N GLY A 221 -30.04 -10.38 33.21
CA GLY A 221 -31.14 -9.79 32.43
C GLY A 221 -31.16 -8.25 32.43
N ASP A 222 -30.19 -7.59 33.12
CA ASP A 222 -30.10 -6.14 33.22
C ASP A 222 -29.03 -5.58 32.29
N THR A 223 -29.45 -4.83 31.28
CA THR A 223 -28.55 -4.26 30.26
C THR A 223 -27.58 -3.22 30.84
N GLN A 224 -28.02 -2.37 31.78
CA GLN A 224 -27.18 -1.33 32.36
C GLN A 224 -26.09 -1.94 33.25
N LEU A 225 -26.47 -2.89 34.06
CA LEU A 225 -25.55 -3.64 34.91
C LEU A 225 -24.53 -4.42 34.06
N ALA A 226 -25.00 -5.09 33.01
CA ALA A 226 -24.16 -5.87 32.12
C ALA A 226 -23.09 -4.99 31.41
N ILE A 227 -23.49 -3.83 30.90
CA ILE A 227 -22.55 -2.88 30.27
C ILE A 227 -21.51 -2.38 31.27
N ARG A 228 -21.94 -1.93 32.45
CA ARG A 228 -21.05 -1.42 33.49
C ARG A 228 -20.03 -2.46 33.93
N ASP A 229 -20.49 -3.67 34.24
CA ASP A 229 -19.66 -4.75 34.75
C ASP A 229 -18.75 -5.30 33.63
N GLY A 230 -19.24 -5.40 32.39
CA GLY A 230 -18.45 -5.78 31.22
C GLY A 230 -17.29 -4.82 30.98
N ILE A 231 -17.54 -3.51 30.98
CA ILE A 231 -16.50 -2.48 30.85
C ILE A 231 -15.53 -2.52 32.03
N ALA A 232 -16.02 -2.66 33.27
CA ALA A 232 -15.16 -2.73 34.45
C ALA A 232 -14.21 -3.94 34.42
N ARG A 233 -14.67 -5.09 33.89
CA ARG A 233 -13.90 -6.33 33.81
C ARG A 233 -12.87 -6.30 32.67
N THR A 234 -13.23 -5.75 31.51
CA THR A 234 -12.39 -5.77 30.29
C THR A 234 -11.57 -4.51 30.09
N GLY A 235 -11.95 -3.39 30.70
CA GLY A 235 -11.34 -2.08 30.45
C GLY A 235 -9.83 -2.05 30.74
N ARG A 236 -9.38 -2.62 31.87
CA ARG A 236 -7.93 -2.67 32.19
C ARG A 236 -7.13 -3.51 31.21
N PRO A 237 -7.49 -4.77 30.89
CA PRO A 237 -6.80 -5.55 29.86
C PRO A 237 -6.76 -4.85 28.50
N ILE A 238 -7.87 -4.28 28.04
CA ILE A 238 -7.93 -3.58 26.75
C ILE A 238 -7.02 -2.34 26.74
N THR A 239 -7.09 -1.51 27.79
CA THR A 239 -6.25 -0.31 27.89
C THR A 239 -4.76 -0.66 27.95
N ASN A 240 -4.38 -1.68 28.72
CA ASN A 240 -2.99 -2.11 28.79
C ASN A 240 -2.48 -2.64 27.43
N ALA A 241 -3.29 -3.44 26.74
CA ALA A 241 -2.95 -3.93 25.41
C ALA A 241 -2.84 -2.79 24.39
N ALA A 242 -3.76 -1.81 24.42
CA ALA A 242 -3.70 -0.63 23.57
C ALA A 242 -2.43 0.19 23.82
N LEU A 243 -2.06 0.41 25.08
CA LEU A 243 -0.82 1.13 25.43
C LEU A 243 0.43 0.41 24.91
N ILE A 244 0.48 -0.93 25.02
CA ILE A 244 1.60 -1.72 24.48
C ILE A 244 1.67 -1.55 22.97
N MET A 245 0.54 -1.64 22.26
CA MET A 245 0.50 -1.46 20.81
C MET A 245 0.93 -0.06 20.38
N ILE A 246 0.43 0.98 21.05
CA ILE A 246 0.83 2.37 20.79
C ILE A 246 2.35 2.52 20.93
N VAL A 247 2.95 2.02 22.00
CA VAL A 247 4.40 2.09 22.19
C VAL A 247 5.16 1.36 21.09
N VAL A 248 4.72 0.18 20.70
CA VAL A 248 5.33 -0.60 19.61
C VAL A 248 5.21 0.14 18.28
N PHE A 249 4.05 0.64 17.94
CA PHE A 249 3.84 1.36 16.67
C PHE A 249 4.57 2.72 16.64
N ILE A 250 4.62 3.44 17.75
CA ILE A 250 5.45 4.66 17.86
C ILE A 250 6.94 4.30 17.63
N ALA A 251 7.43 3.19 18.17
CA ALA A 251 8.81 2.76 17.92
C ALA A 251 9.08 2.53 16.43
N PHE A 252 8.14 1.93 15.69
CA PHE A 252 8.23 1.84 14.22
C PHE A 252 8.17 3.22 13.54
N GLY A 253 7.36 4.14 14.08
CA GLY A 253 7.22 5.50 13.55
C GLY A 253 8.49 6.36 13.67
N VAL A 254 9.35 6.07 14.67
CA VAL A 254 10.52 6.92 14.98
C VAL A 254 11.83 6.35 14.43
N THR A 255 11.92 5.04 14.17
CA THR A 255 13.21 4.35 13.94
C THR A 255 13.44 3.86 12.52
N GLY A 256 12.50 4.05 11.60
CA GLY A 256 12.54 3.36 10.32
C GLY A 256 12.54 4.25 9.08
N PRO A 257 12.83 3.64 7.92
CA PRO A 257 12.51 4.22 6.63
C PRO A 257 11.00 4.43 6.49
N ILE A 258 10.58 5.23 5.51
CA ILE A 258 9.18 5.71 5.40
C ILE A 258 8.10 4.62 5.48
N PRO A 259 8.20 3.42 4.85
CA PRO A 259 7.14 2.42 4.95
C PRO A 259 6.86 1.92 6.37
N PRO A 260 7.84 1.55 7.22
CA PRO A 260 7.62 1.29 8.64
C PRO A 260 7.06 2.49 9.41
N THR A 261 7.48 3.71 9.06
CA THR A 261 6.99 4.93 9.67
C THR A 261 5.51 5.20 9.35
N GLU A 262 5.10 4.99 8.08
CA GLU A 262 3.69 5.03 7.67
C GLU A 262 2.83 4.05 8.48
N LEU A 263 3.34 2.81 8.63
CA LEU A 263 2.69 1.77 9.42
C LEU A 263 2.59 2.20 10.89
N GLY A 264 3.69 2.65 11.48
CA GLY A 264 3.74 3.06 12.87
C GLY A 264 2.78 4.19 13.19
N VAL A 265 2.80 5.26 12.40
CA VAL A 265 1.95 6.45 12.60
C VAL A 265 0.47 6.17 12.32
N THR A 266 0.17 5.28 11.37
CA THR A 266 -1.22 4.95 11.02
C THR A 266 -1.87 4.03 12.04
N LEU A 267 -1.09 3.14 12.69
CA LEU A 267 -1.59 2.13 13.63
C LEU A 267 -1.48 2.54 15.10
N ALA A 268 -0.68 3.58 15.45
CA ALA A 268 -0.58 4.11 16.80
C ALA A 268 -1.78 4.98 17.17
#